data_e64cce5a77547bd80b7dba1a6e349a5f
#
_entry.id   e64cce5a77547bd80b7dba1a6e349a5f
#
_cell.length_a   1.000
_cell.length_b   1.000
_cell.length_c   1.000
_cell.angle_alpha   90.00
_cell.angle_beta   90.00
_cell.angle_gamma   90.00
#
_symmetry.space_group_name_H-M   'P 1'
#
loop_
_entity.id
_entity.type
_entity.pdbx_description
1 polymer ?
#
loop_
_entity_poly.entity_id
_entity_poly.type
_entity_poly.pdbx_seq_one_letter_code
_entity_poly.pdbx_strand_id
1 'polypeptide(L)'
;MKNLRNKCQADASFFLLYYRHQVTHYTGQLAKDTSKHLKDLNNISTGSAVSGVASQSEQRQWRLQRERLQEDFTNALNKFQAAQRQAAQKEKDVIKKTRNFGTGNYIS
;
A
#
# COMPACT_ATOMS: atom_id res chain seq x y z
N MET A 1 5.92 -30.07 -25.17
CA MET A 1 4.74 -29.70 -24.37
C MET A 1 5.09 -29.13 -23.00
N LYS A 2 6.07 -29.68 -22.31
CA LYS A 2 6.52 -29.14 -21.02
C LYS A 2 7.06 -27.71 -21.12
N ASN A 3 7.74 -27.38 -22.22
CA ASN A 3 8.32 -26.05 -22.42
C ASN A 3 7.27 -24.97 -22.63
N LEU A 4 6.17 -25.28 -23.32
CA LEU A 4 5.07 -24.34 -23.53
C LEU A 4 4.34 -24.04 -22.23
N ARG A 5 4.14 -25.06 -21.40
CA ARG A 5 3.49 -24.91 -20.10
C ARG A 5 4.32 -24.04 -19.16
N ASN A 6 5.64 -24.27 -19.12
CA ASN A 6 6.57 -23.47 -18.30
C ASN A 6 6.64 -22.03 -18.78
N LYS A 7 6.63 -21.82 -20.09
CA LYS A 7 6.64 -20.49 -20.68
C LYS A 7 5.36 -19.73 -20.36
N CYS A 8 4.19 -20.39 -20.46
CA CYS A 8 2.92 -19.78 -20.10
C CYS A 8 2.86 -19.42 -18.61
N GLN A 9 3.39 -20.28 -17.74
CA GLN A 9 3.47 -20.00 -16.31
C GLN A 9 4.41 -18.84 -16.01
N ALA A 10 5.55 -18.79 -16.68
CA ALA A 10 6.51 -17.70 -16.53
C ALA A 10 5.91 -16.37 -16.98
N ASP A 11 5.22 -16.36 -18.12
CA ASP A 11 4.57 -15.16 -18.65
C ASP A 11 3.44 -14.70 -17.72
N ALA A 12 2.65 -15.64 -17.19
CA ALA A 12 1.58 -15.34 -16.25
C ALA A 12 2.15 -14.78 -14.93
N SER A 13 3.28 -15.35 -14.45
CA SER A 13 3.96 -14.87 -13.25
C SER A 13 4.52 -13.47 -13.45
N PHE A 14 5.11 -13.19 -14.61
CA PHE A 14 5.59 -11.86 -14.97
C PHE A 14 4.46 -10.85 -15.06
N PHE A 15 3.34 -11.24 -15.64
CA PHE A 15 2.17 -10.38 -15.77
C PHE A 15 1.60 -10.03 -14.41
N LEU A 16 1.47 -11.03 -13.52
CA LEU A 16 0.99 -10.81 -12.15
C LEU A 16 1.94 -9.91 -11.35
N LEU A 17 3.25 -10.11 -11.53
CA LEU A 17 4.27 -9.29 -10.90
C LEU A 17 4.15 -7.83 -11.35
N TYR A 18 4.06 -7.62 -12.67
CA TYR A 18 3.89 -6.29 -13.25
C TYR A 18 2.61 -5.62 -12.72
N TYR A 19 1.50 -6.34 -12.74
CA TYR A 19 0.22 -5.85 -12.27
C TYR A 19 0.30 -5.46 -10.79
N ARG A 20 0.93 -6.30 -9.98
CA ARG A 20 1.08 -6.03 -8.55
C ARG A 20 1.93 -4.78 -8.30
N HIS A 21 3.02 -4.60 -9.05
CA HIS A 21 3.85 -3.41 -8.95
C HIS A 21 3.08 -2.15 -9.33
N GLN A 22 2.25 -2.23 -10.34
CA GLN A 22 1.40 -1.11 -10.76
C GLN A 22 0.40 -0.74 -9.66
N VAL A 23 -0.28 -1.72 -9.09
CA VAL A 23 -1.25 -1.51 -8.00
C VAL A 23 -0.55 -0.95 -6.76
N THR A 24 0.62 -1.48 -6.42
CA THR A 24 1.41 -1.01 -5.28
C THR A 24 1.84 0.45 -5.47
N HIS A 25 2.29 0.79 -6.66
CA HIS A 25 2.68 2.18 -6.98
C HIS A 25 1.50 3.13 -6.87
N TYR A 26 0.38 2.76 -7.46
CA TYR A 26 -0.84 3.56 -7.44
C TYR A 26 -1.35 3.76 -6.01
N THR A 27 -1.38 2.69 -5.22
CA THR A 27 -1.83 2.76 -3.83
C THR A 27 -0.87 3.59 -2.99
N GLY A 28 0.43 3.52 -3.27
CA GLY A 28 1.44 4.35 -2.62
C GLY A 28 1.23 5.84 -2.89
N GLN A 29 0.91 6.20 -4.13
CA GLN A 29 0.57 7.57 -4.51
C GLN A 29 -0.69 8.04 -3.77
N LEU A 30 -1.72 7.19 -3.75
CA LEU A 30 -2.97 7.50 -3.07
C LEU A 30 -2.73 7.71 -1.57
N ALA A 31 -1.88 6.90 -0.95
CA ALA A 31 -1.52 7.05 0.46
C ALA A 31 -0.83 8.38 0.72
N LYS A 32 0.08 8.79 -0.15
CA LYS A 32 0.77 10.09 -0.05
C LYS A 32 -0.22 11.25 -0.16
N ASP A 33 -1.12 11.18 -1.13
CA ASP A 33 -2.13 12.21 -1.35
C ASP A 33 -3.07 12.31 -0.15
N THR A 34 -3.49 11.16 0.38
CA THR A 34 -4.36 11.11 1.57
C THR A 34 -3.65 11.71 2.79
N SER A 35 -2.38 11.39 2.98
CA SER A 35 -1.57 11.95 4.08
C SER A 35 -1.50 13.47 3.98
N LYS A 36 -1.31 13.99 2.77
CA LYS A 36 -1.27 15.43 2.51
C LYS A 36 -2.61 16.09 2.82
N HIS A 37 -3.70 15.47 2.37
CA HIS A 37 -5.05 15.97 2.64
C HIS A 37 -5.36 15.99 4.14
N LEU A 38 -4.91 14.99 4.89
CA LEU A 38 -5.10 14.96 6.34
C LEU A 38 -4.32 16.09 7.03
N LYS A 39 -3.10 16.40 6.57
CA LYS A 39 -2.32 17.53 7.06
C LYS A 39 -3.02 18.86 6.75
N ASP A 40 -3.53 19.01 5.55
CA ASP A 40 -4.27 20.19 5.13
C ASP A 40 -5.53 20.35 5.98
N LEU A 41 -6.23 19.26 6.27
CA LEU A 41 -7.40 19.25 7.12
C LEU A 41 -7.07 19.72 8.54
N ASN A 42 -5.94 19.26 9.09
CA ASN A 42 -5.45 19.73 10.40
C ASN A 42 -5.20 21.22 10.40
N ASN A 43 -4.56 21.75 9.38
CA ASN A 43 -4.26 23.17 9.26
C ASN A 43 -5.54 24.00 9.15
N ILE A 44 -6.49 23.54 8.34
CA ILE A 44 -7.78 24.20 8.17
C ILE A 44 -8.55 24.20 9.49
N SER A 45 -8.62 23.07 10.19
CA SER A 45 -9.37 22.99 11.44
C SER A 45 -8.76 23.88 12.52
N THR A 46 -7.43 24.05 12.55
CA THR A 46 -6.77 24.94 13.49
C THR A 46 -7.04 26.40 13.18
N GLY A 47 -7.07 26.74 11.87
CA GLY A 47 -7.36 28.11 11.43
C GLY A 47 -8.83 28.49 11.49
N SER A 48 -9.73 27.59 11.11
CA SER A 48 -11.17 27.86 11.03
C SER A 48 -11.85 27.82 12.40
N ALA A 49 -11.37 26.98 13.31
CA ALA A 49 -11.93 26.88 14.65
C ALA A 49 -11.75 28.18 15.44
N VAL A 50 -10.73 28.95 15.11
CA VAL A 50 -10.42 30.23 15.77
C VAL A 50 -11.40 31.32 15.34
N SER A 51 -12.11 31.16 14.23
CA SER A 51 -13.00 32.21 13.71
C SER A 51 -14.35 32.30 14.47
N GLY A 52 -14.59 31.47 15.47
CA GLY A 52 -15.74 31.59 16.37
C GLY A 52 -17.10 31.26 15.76
N VAL A 53 -17.13 30.68 14.57
CA VAL A 53 -18.38 30.36 13.86
C VAL A 53 -19.00 29.07 14.37
N ALA A 54 -18.19 28.16 14.91
CA ALA A 54 -18.65 26.86 15.42
C ALA A 54 -18.77 26.88 16.95
N SER A 55 -19.81 26.23 17.50
CA SER A 55 -19.96 26.04 18.93
C SER A 55 -18.84 25.14 19.46
N GLN A 56 -18.63 25.20 20.81
CA GLN A 56 -17.63 24.32 21.45
C GLN A 56 -17.94 22.86 21.25
N SER A 57 -19.21 22.49 21.21
CA SER A 57 -19.67 21.12 20.97
C SER A 57 -19.28 20.65 19.56
N GLU A 58 -19.51 21.51 18.55
CA GLU A 58 -19.16 21.21 17.18
C GLU A 58 -17.65 21.11 16.99
N GLN A 59 -16.88 21.99 17.63
CA GLN A 59 -15.41 21.94 17.58
C GLN A 59 -14.88 20.65 18.19
N ARG A 60 -15.49 20.19 19.30
CA ARG A 60 -15.11 18.93 19.94
C ARG A 60 -15.42 17.73 19.05
N GLN A 61 -16.59 17.70 18.42
CA GLN A 61 -16.97 16.65 17.49
C GLN A 61 -16.04 16.61 16.28
N TRP A 62 -15.72 17.78 15.73
CA TRP A 62 -14.80 17.91 14.61
C TRP A 62 -13.42 17.36 14.94
N ARG A 63 -12.91 17.68 16.13
CA ARG A 63 -11.62 17.19 16.60
C ARG A 63 -11.61 15.68 16.74
N LEU A 64 -12.67 15.12 17.33
CA LEU A 64 -12.79 13.68 17.52
C LEU A 64 -12.86 12.94 16.18
N GLN A 65 -13.64 13.45 15.24
CA GLN A 65 -13.74 12.87 13.88
C GLN A 65 -12.40 12.91 13.15
N ARG A 66 -11.67 14.01 13.28
CA ARG A 66 -10.37 14.18 12.67
C ARG A 66 -9.35 13.20 13.25
N GLU A 67 -9.34 13.06 14.57
CA GLU A 67 -8.44 12.11 15.26
C GLU A 67 -8.75 10.68 14.85
N ARG A 68 -10.03 10.34 14.73
CA ARG A 68 -10.46 9.02 14.28
C ARG A 68 -10.04 8.75 12.84
N LEU A 69 -10.19 9.73 11.95
CA LEU A 69 -9.75 9.62 10.57
C LEU A 69 -8.25 9.36 10.46
N GLN A 70 -7.46 10.09 11.26
CA GLN A 70 -6.01 9.90 11.29
C GLN A 70 -5.64 8.52 11.80
N GLU A 71 -6.32 8.04 12.83
CA GLU A 71 -6.08 6.71 13.38
C GLU A 71 -6.44 5.62 12.38
N ASP A 72 -7.62 5.73 11.74
CA ASP A 72 -8.05 4.78 10.72
C ASP A 72 -7.09 4.75 9.53
N PHE A 73 -6.63 5.92 9.10
CA PHE A 73 -5.66 6.02 8.01
C PHE A 73 -4.33 5.37 8.40
N THR A 74 -3.83 5.64 9.60
CA THR A 74 -2.57 5.07 10.10
C THR A 74 -2.67 3.55 10.17
N ASN A 75 -3.79 3.02 10.66
CA ASN A 75 -4.02 1.58 10.73
C ASN A 75 -4.08 0.96 9.33
N ALA A 76 -4.77 1.60 8.40
CA ALA A 76 -4.85 1.13 7.01
C ALA A 76 -3.47 1.15 6.34
N LEU A 77 -2.71 2.22 6.56
CA LEU A 77 -1.35 2.36 6.01
C LEU A 77 -0.42 1.28 6.55
N ASN A 78 -0.49 1.00 7.85
CA ASN A 78 0.32 -0.05 8.47
C ASN A 78 -0.01 -1.42 7.90
N LYS A 79 -1.29 -1.72 7.67
CA LYS A 79 -1.72 -2.97 7.04
C LYS A 79 -1.22 -3.07 5.60
N PHE A 80 -1.28 -1.97 4.87
CA PHE A 80 -0.79 -1.90 3.50
C PHE A 80 0.71 -2.15 3.45
N GLN A 81 1.48 -1.52 4.33
CA GLN A 81 2.93 -1.70 4.40
C GLN A 81 3.30 -3.12 4.78
N ALA A 82 2.56 -3.74 5.70
CA ALA A 82 2.76 -5.14 6.08
C ALA A 82 2.49 -6.07 4.88
N ALA A 83 1.42 -5.82 4.14
CA ALA A 83 1.09 -6.58 2.94
C ALA A 83 2.17 -6.43 1.87
N GLN A 84 2.70 -5.23 1.69
CA GLN A 84 3.81 -4.97 0.75
C GLN A 84 5.05 -5.78 1.13
N ARG A 85 5.40 -5.82 2.41
CA ARG A 85 6.56 -6.59 2.89
C ARG A 85 6.37 -8.08 2.65
N GLN A 86 5.17 -8.60 2.94
CA GLN A 86 4.85 -10.01 2.67
C GLN A 86 4.93 -10.33 1.18
N ALA A 87 4.38 -9.46 0.35
CA ALA A 87 4.41 -9.64 -1.09
C ALA A 87 5.84 -9.62 -1.63
N ALA A 88 6.66 -8.68 -1.15
CA ALA A 88 8.07 -8.60 -1.54
C ALA A 88 8.83 -9.84 -1.11
N GLN A 89 8.55 -10.39 0.08
CA GLN A 89 9.18 -11.61 0.55
C GLN A 89 8.79 -12.81 -0.32
N LYS A 90 7.52 -12.93 -0.67
CA LYS A 90 7.05 -14.00 -1.57
C LYS A 90 7.69 -13.90 -2.94
N GLU A 91 7.88 -12.69 -3.47
CA GLU A 91 8.60 -12.48 -4.73
C GLU A 91 10.03 -12.99 -4.65
N LYS A 92 10.74 -12.63 -3.59
CA LYS A 92 12.11 -13.10 -3.37
C LYS A 92 12.17 -14.62 -3.31
N ASP A 93 11.22 -15.24 -2.62
CA ASP A 93 11.14 -16.68 -2.48
C ASP A 93 10.89 -17.36 -3.84
N VAL A 94 10.00 -16.80 -4.66
CA VAL A 94 9.72 -17.32 -6.01
C VAL A 94 10.95 -17.19 -6.90
N ILE A 95 11.60 -16.03 -6.89
CA ILE A 95 12.83 -15.79 -7.65
C ILE A 95 13.92 -16.76 -7.23
N LYS A 96 14.08 -16.96 -5.92
CA LYS A 96 15.06 -17.87 -5.35
C LYS A 96 14.79 -19.31 -5.78
N LYS A 97 13.53 -19.75 -5.73
CA LYS A 97 13.14 -21.09 -6.18
C LYS A 97 13.40 -21.28 -7.66
N THR A 98 13.06 -20.29 -8.48
CA THR A 98 13.28 -20.33 -9.92
C THR A 98 14.78 -20.40 -10.23
N ARG A 99 15.58 -19.62 -9.51
CA ARG A 99 17.04 -19.60 -9.68
C ARG A 99 17.65 -20.94 -9.27
N ASN A 100 17.25 -21.49 -8.12
CA ASN A 100 17.74 -22.77 -7.64
C ASN A 100 17.33 -23.92 -8.57
N PHE A 101 16.12 -23.86 -9.10
CA PHE A 101 15.62 -24.87 -10.04
C PHE A 101 16.43 -24.85 -11.34
N GLY A 102 16.75 -23.66 -11.85
CA GLY A 102 17.60 -23.50 -13.03
C GLY A 102 19.02 -23.98 -12.79
N THR A 103 19.58 -23.68 -11.62
CA THR A 103 20.94 -24.08 -11.24
C THR A 103 21.00 -25.59 -11.00
N GLY A 104 19.97 -26.17 -10.39
CA GLY A 104 19.90 -27.61 -10.14
C GLY A 104 19.86 -28.43 -11.41
N ASN A 105 19.15 -27.95 -12.43
CA ASN A 105 19.09 -28.58 -13.74
C ASN A 105 20.44 -28.51 -14.49
N TYR A 106 21.22 -27.50 -14.17
CA TYR A 106 22.52 -27.28 -14.83
C TYR A 106 23.61 -28.19 -14.24
N ILE A 107 23.52 -28.49 -12.97
CA ILE A 107 24.51 -29.30 -12.25
C ILE A 107 24.22 -30.79 -12.37
N SER A 108 22.99 -31.17 -12.54
CA SER A 108 22.60 -32.57 -12.70
C SER A 108 22.67 -33.02 -14.17
#